data_b7e0760e64cc7869b7a61f591373f43c
#
_entry.id   b7e0760e64cc7869b7a61f591373f43c
#
_cell.length_a   1.000
_cell.length_b   1.000
_cell.length_c   1.000
_cell.angle_alpha   90.00
_cell.angle_beta   90.00
_cell.angle_gamma   90.00
#
_symmetry.space_group_name_H-M   'P 1'
#
loop_
_entity.id
_entity.type
_entity.pdbx_description
1 polymer ?
#
loop_
_entity_poly.entity_id
_entity_poly.type
_entity_poly.pdbx_seq_one_letter_code
_entity_poly.pdbx_strand_id
1 'polypeptide(L)'
;MKDYLLFILFLCTHLFSQGTLEVGMKAAGWELKDADGKQFTMGSWSGKILQINYVDPDESEMNEHFNDAVKYAIEVDSLIARDSFKGIGIADCASSWKPDFAIRLIGGAKAKKYDTTVLFDYDGDLRKAWGLKEDSYNVIILDEDRIVRAIIRGQIPEEQVADLVQLIINLQNK
;
A
#
# COMPACT_ATOMS: atom_id res chain seq x y z
N MET A 1 49.69 26.76 -24.32
CA MET A 1 48.35 26.35 -24.69
C MET A 1 47.86 25.44 -23.58
N LYS A 2 46.87 25.87 -22.80
CA LYS A 2 46.31 25.11 -21.68
C LYS A 2 44.95 24.60 -22.11
N ASP A 3 44.86 23.29 -22.30
CA ASP A 3 43.61 22.61 -22.67
C ASP A 3 42.75 22.47 -21.42
N TYR A 4 41.63 23.20 -21.38
CA TYR A 4 40.61 23.06 -20.36
C TYR A 4 39.68 21.94 -20.75
N LEU A 5 39.83 20.78 -20.12
CA LEU A 5 38.91 19.65 -20.24
C LEU A 5 37.62 19.99 -19.45
N LEU A 6 36.55 20.31 -20.17
CA LEU A 6 35.24 20.62 -19.61
C LEU A 6 34.54 19.30 -19.23
N PHE A 7 34.52 18.99 -17.94
CA PHE A 7 33.79 17.85 -17.42
C PHE A 7 32.29 18.25 -17.29
N ILE A 8 31.49 17.81 -18.27
CA ILE A 8 30.03 17.98 -18.20
C ILE A 8 29.48 16.88 -17.27
N LEU A 9 29.17 17.28 -16.06
CA LEU A 9 28.46 16.41 -15.09
C LEU A 9 27.00 16.27 -15.53
N PHE A 10 26.67 15.13 -16.14
CA PHE A 10 25.28 14.81 -16.48
C PHE A 10 24.52 14.48 -15.19
N LEU A 11 23.87 15.48 -14.60
CA LEU A 11 22.95 15.30 -13.49
C LEU A 11 21.69 14.62 -14.03
N CYS A 12 21.61 13.30 -13.91
CA CYS A 12 20.42 12.54 -14.24
C CYS A 12 19.36 12.83 -13.16
N THR A 13 18.62 13.92 -13.30
CA THR A 13 17.44 14.18 -12.49
C THR A 13 16.38 13.18 -12.91
N HIS A 14 16.16 12.16 -12.09
CA HIS A 14 14.96 11.33 -12.21
C HIS A 14 13.76 12.23 -11.92
N LEU A 15 13.13 12.74 -12.97
CA LEU A 15 11.80 13.31 -12.91
C LEU A 15 10.86 12.17 -12.50
N PHE A 16 10.58 12.06 -11.21
CA PHE A 16 9.41 11.34 -10.75
C PHE A 16 8.20 12.04 -11.36
N SER A 17 7.66 11.46 -12.40
CA SER A 17 6.35 11.86 -12.90
C SER A 17 5.36 11.66 -11.76
N GLN A 18 4.88 12.75 -11.15
CA GLN A 18 3.75 12.74 -10.25
C GLN A 18 2.51 12.42 -11.08
N GLY A 19 2.30 11.14 -11.36
CA GLY A 19 1.14 10.65 -12.08
C GLY A 19 0.24 9.89 -11.11
N THR A 20 -1.04 10.15 -11.18
CA THR A 20 -2.04 9.35 -10.46
C THR A 20 -1.84 7.88 -10.79
N LEU A 21 -1.73 7.04 -9.78
CA LEU A 21 -1.60 5.59 -9.95
C LEU A 21 -2.87 5.02 -10.60
N GLU A 22 -2.71 4.23 -11.65
CA GLU A 22 -3.81 3.63 -12.41
C GLU A 22 -3.60 2.12 -12.62
N VAL A 23 -4.69 1.40 -12.88
CA VAL A 23 -4.65 -0.03 -13.21
C VAL A 23 -3.79 -0.27 -14.45
N GLY A 24 -2.91 -1.26 -14.39
CA GLY A 24 -1.96 -1.60 -15.45
C GLY A 24 -0.61 -0.92 -15.31
N MET A 25 -0.47 0.13 -14.49
CA MET A 25 0.81 0.79 -14.24
C MET A 25 1.66 -0.02 -13.26
N LYS A 26 2.97 0.09 -13.39
CA LYS A 26 3.90 -0.38 -12.35
C LYS A 26 3.94 0.66 -11.23
N ALA A 27 3.63 0.22 -10.01
CA ALA A 27 3.65 1.09 -8.86
C ALA A 27 5.07 1.58 -8.55
N ALA A 28 5.22 2.88 -8.29
CA ALA A 28 6.49 3.46 -7.84
C ALA A 28 6.87 2.90 -6.46
N GLY A 29 8.16 2.69 -6.24
CA GLY A 29 8.68 2.21 -4.96
C GLY A 29 8.48 3.22 -3.83
N TRP A 30 8.47 2.70 -2.61
CA TRP A 30 8.42 3.47 -1.37
C TRP A 30 9.30 2.82 -0.30
N GLU A 31 9.60 3.58 0.73
CA GLU A 31 10.31 3.16 1.92
C GLU A 31 9.65 3.79 3.15
N LEU A 32 9.11 2.97 4.04
CA LEU A 32 8.38 3.38 5.23
C LEU A 32 8.80 2.54 6.44
N LYS A 33 8.44 2.98 7.65
CA LYS A 33 8.74 2.30 8.90
C LYS A 33 7.48 1.86 9.62
N ASP A 34 7.59 0.76 10.38
CA ASP A 34 6.58 0.34 11.34
C ASP A 34 6.71 1.09 12.68
N ALA A 35 5.86 0.72 13.67
CA ALA A 35 5.84 1.34 14.99
C ALA A 35 7.15 1.14 15.77
N ASP A 36 7.91 0.09 15.49
CA ASP A 36 9.18 -0.24 16.12
C ASP A 36 10.39 0.39 15.41
N GLY A 37 10.14 1.13 14.32
CA GLY A 37 11.15 1.78 13.49
C GLY A 37 11.83 0.86 12.49
N LYS A 38 11.35 -0.37 12.33
CA LYS A 38 11.84 -1.30 11.31
C LYS A 38 11.43 -0.81 9.93
N GLN A 39 12.39 -0.75 9.04
CA GLN A 39 12.23 -0.25 7.68
C GLN A 39 11.72 -1.35 6.74
N PHE A 40 10.77 -0.96 5.89
CA PHE A 40 10.19 -1.78 4.84
C PHE A 40 10.18 -1.00 3.52
N THR A 41 10.25 -1.75 2.44
CA THR A 41 10.18 -1.22 1.08
C THR A 41 9.15 -2.00 0.27
N MET A 42 8.83 -1.52 -0.93
CA MET A 42 8.03 -2.27 -1.90
C MET A 42 8.59 -3.68 -2.17
N GLY A 43 9.91 -3.87 -2.07
CA GLY A 43 10.60 -5.14 -2.26
C GLY A 43 10.56 -6.09 -1.07
N SER A 44 10.11 -5.66 0.12
CA SER A 44 10.11 -6.49 1.34
C SER A 44 9.27 -7.77 1.21
N TRP A 45 8.33 -7.80 0.28
CA TRP A 45 7.46 -8.94 -0.02
C TRP A 45 7.51 -9.32 -1.50
N SER A 46 8.71 -9.35 -2.08
CA SER A 46 8.91 -9.78 -3.48
C SER A 46 8.32 -11.17 -3.73
N GLY A 47 7.73 -11.38 -4.91
CA GLY A 47 7.09 -12.64 -5.29
C GLY A 47 5.71 -12.88 -4.68
N LYS A 48 5.17 -11.89 -3.93
CA LYS A 48 3.80 -11.98 -3.38
C LYS A 48 2.88 -10.95 -4.02
N ILE A 49 1.63 -11.29 -4.17
CA ILE A 49 0.55 -10.34 -4.38
C ILE A 49 0.49 -9.45 -3.15
N LEU A 50 0.42 -8.14 -3.34
CA LEU A 50 0.43 -7.18 -2.25
C LEU A 50 -0.89 -6.40 -2.23
N GLN A 51 -1.67 -6.56 -1.17
CA GLN A 51 -2.79 -5.67 -0.85
C GLN A 51 -2.29 -4.56 0.05
N ILE A 52 -2.43 -3.32 -0.40
CA ILE A 52 -2.08 -2.13 0.37
C ILE A 52 -3.36 -1.40 0.76
N ASN A 53 -3.57 -1.26 2.05
CA ASN A 53 -4.60 -0.42 2.63
C ASN A 53 -3.94 0.89 3.08
N TYR A 54 -4.01 1.94 2.24
CA TYR A 54 -3.53 3.27 2.57
C TYR A 54 -4.66 4.10 3.17
N VAL A 55 -4.55 4.45 4.45
CA VAL A 55 -5.70 4.79 5.28
C VAL A 55 -5.46 6.02 6.12
N ASP A 56 -6.37 7.00 6.05
CA ASP A 56 -6.52 7.97 7.12
C ASP A 56 -6.93 7.24 8.41
N PRO A 57 -6.20 7.40 9.53
CA PRO A 57 -6.55 6.79 10.81
C PRO A 57 -7.98 7.08 11.30
N ASP A 58 -8.60 8.18 10.86
CA ASP A 58 -9.97 8.53 11.19
C ASP A 58 -11.00 7.68 10.42
N GLU A 59 -10.59 7.16 9.23
CA GLU A 59 -11.41 6.33 8.35
C GLU A 59 -11.05 4.83 8.43
N SER A 60 -10.37 4.42 9.49
CA SER A 60 -9.78 3.08 9.64
C SER A 60 -10.78 1.91 9.60
N GLU A 61 -12.07 2.16 9.75
CA GLU A 61 -13.13 1.14 9.73
C GLU A 61 -13.88 1.06 8.39
N MET A 62 -13.66 2.01 7.49
CA MET A 62 -14.42 2.16 6.24
C MET A 62 -14.50 0.88 5.40
N ASN A 63 -13.42 0.09 5.31
CA ASN A 63 -13.35 -1.13 4.50
C ASN A 63 -13.06 -2.39 5.34
N GLU A 64 -13.50 -2.44 6.61
CA GLU A 64 -13.33 -3.65 7.44
C GLU A 64 -14.03 -4.87 6.83
N HIS A 65 -15.22 -4.71 6.25
CA HIS A 65 -15.95 -5.79 5.57
C HIS A 65 -15.12 -6.47 4.46
N PHE A 66 -14.36 -5.70 3.67
CA PHE A 66 -13.45 -6.27 2.68
C PHE A 66 -12.26 -6.97 3.33
N ASN A 67 -11.63 -6.36 4.36
CA ASN A 67 -10.51 -6.98 5.05
C ASN A 67 -10.91 -8.27 5.76
N ASP A 68 -12.11 -8.31 6.34
CA ASP A 68 -12.65 -9.51 6.97
C ASP A 68 -12.96 -10.61 5.94
N ALA A 69 -13.46 -10.26 4.74
CA ALA A 69 -13.66 -11.20 3.65
C ALA A 69 -12.34 -11.80 3.13
N VAL A 70 -11.29 -10.98 2.96
CA VAL A 70 -9.95 -11.46 2.59
C VAL A 70 -9.39 -12.37 3.69
N LYS A 71 -9.51 -11.97 4.96
CA LYS A 71 -9.08 -12.79 6.09
C LYS A 71 -9.81 -14.14 6.13
N TYR A 72 -11.12 -14.15 5.89
CA TYR A 72 -11.92 -15.37 5.83
C TYR A 72 -11.45 -16.28 4.69
N ALA A 73 -11.20 -15.74 3.50
CA ALA A 73 -10.67 -16.49 2.36
C ALA A 73 -9.29 -17.10 2.62
N ILE A 74 -8.47 -16.47 3.49
CA ILE A 74 -7.16 -17.00 3.91
C ILE A 74 -7.31 -18.07 4.99
N GLU A 75 -8.06 -17.80 6.05
CA GLU A 75 -8.03 -18.59 7.29
C GLU A 75 -9.03 -19.72 7.32
N VAL A 76 -10.19 -19.55 6.69
CA VAL A 76 -11.29 -20.51 6.72
C VAL A 76 -11.39 -21.29 5.42
N ASP A 77 -11.51 -20.60 4.29
CA ASP A 77 -11.71 -21.25 3.00
C ASP A 77 -10.39 -21.76 2.38
N SER A 78 -9.24 -21.27 2.86
CA SER A 78 -7.91 -21.58 2.31
C SER A 78 -7.80 -21.31 0.79
N LEU A 79 -8.55 -20.33 0.28
CA LEU A 79 -8.57 -19.92 -1.12
C LEU A 79 -7.41 -19.00 -1.48
N ILE A 80 -6.89 -18.24 -0.48
CA ILE A 80 -5.74 -17.35 -0.63
C ILE A 80 -4.59 -17.93 0.20
N ALA A 81 -3.50 -18.29 -0.48
CA ALA A 81 -2.33 -18.87 0.16
C ALA A 81 -1.45 -17.76 0.80
N ARG A 82 -1.07 -17.94 2.07
CA ARG A 82 -0.20 -16.99 2.79
C ARG A 82 1.18 -16.82 2.15
N ASP A 83 1.65 -17.82 1.41
CA ASP A 83 2.96 -17.77 0.77
C ASP A 83 2.96 -16.90 -0.50
N SER A 84 1.81 -16.75 -1.16
CA SER A 84 1.67 -15.95 -2.39
C SER A 84 1.02 -14.59 -2.15
N PHE A 85 0.57 -14.28 -0.93
CA PHE A 85 -0.17 -13.06 -0.61
C PHE A 85 0.40 -12.35 0.63
N LYS A 86 0.32 -11.02 0.63
CA LYS A 86 0.55 -10.18 1.81
C LYS A 86 -0.37 -8.97 1.80
N GLY A 87 -1.16 -8.82 2.86
CA GLY A 87 -1.86 -7.59 3.17
C GLY A 87 -0.99 -6.70 4.05
N ILE A 88 -0.98 -5.39 3.83
CA ILE A 88 -0.35 -4.38 4.69
C ILE A 88 -1.25 -3.17 4.87
N GLY A 89 -1.12 -2.49 6.00
CA GLY A 89 -1.69 -1.17 6.23
C GLY A 89 -0.60 -0.10 6.11
N ILE A 90 -0.96 1.07 5.57
CA ILE A 90 -0.14 2.27 5.63
C ILE A 90 -1.02 3.39 6.18
N ALA A 91 -0.67 3.91 7.36
CA ALA A 91 -1.38 5.02 7.97
C ALA A 91 -0.91 6.34 7.33
N ASP A 92 -1.85 7.10 6.78
CA ASP A 92 -1.66 8.49 6.35
C ASP A 92 -1.68 9.41 7.57
N CYS A 93 -0.51 9.58 8.20
CA CYS A 93 -0.42 10.39 9.40
C CYS A 93 -0.60 11.88 9.11
N ALA A 94 -0.33 12.31 7.87
CA ALA A 94 -0.46 13.70 7.45
C ALA A 94 -1.91 14.17 7.32
N SER A 95 -2.87 13.25 7.09
CA SER A 95 -4.30 13.57 7.00
C SER A 95 -4.98 13.62 8.37
N SER A 96 -4.44 12.93 9.38
CA SER A 96 -5.10 12.80 10.67
C SER A 96 -4.80 13.97 11.62
N TRP A 97 -5.81 14.42 12.35
CA TRP A 97 -5.64 15.35 13.47
C TRP A 97 -5.13 14.68 14.75
N LYS A 98 -5.11 13.34 14.78
CA LYS A 98 -4.64 12.57 15.93
C LYS A 98 -3.13 12.68 16.08
N PRO A 99 -2.61 12.75 17.33
CA PRO A 99 -1.16 12.72 17.54
C PRO A 99 -0.57 11.35 17.19
N ASP A 100 0.68 11.33 16.75
CA ASP A 100 1.39 10.13 16.27
C ASP A 100 1.30 8.93 17.21
N PHE A 101 1.35 9.14 18.52
CA PHE A 101 1.25 8.04 19.48
C PHE A 101 -0.11 7.35 19.43
N ALA A 102 -1.20 8.10 19.23
CA ALA A 102 -2.53 7.55 19.10
C ALA A 102 -2.69 6.78 17.78
N ILE A 103 -2.13 7.32 16.70
CA ILE A 103 -2.10 6.63 15.39
C ILE A 103 -1.34 5.31 15.50
N ARG A 104 -0.19 5.29 16.18
CA ARG A 104 0.58 4.06 16.42
C ARG A 104 -0.19 3.02 17.24
N LEU A 105 -0.96 3.45 18.24
CA LEU A 105 -1.81 2.53 19.01
C LEU A 105 -2.92 1.91 18.15
N ILE A 106 -3.59 2.72 17.32
CA ILE A 106 -4.62 2.25 16.37
C ILE A 106 -3.99 1.28 15.37
N GLY A 107 -2.87 1.67 14.75
CA GLY A 107 -2.13 0.83 13.80
C GLY A 107 -1.67 -0.50 14.41
N GLY A 108 -1.16 -0.48 15.64
CA GLY A 108 -0.77 -1.69 16.37
C GLY A 108 -1.95 -2.62 16.67
N ALA A 109 -3.12 -2.08 17.03
CA ALA A 109 -4.33 -2.86 17.21
C ALA A 109 -4.81 -3.53 15.91
N LYS A 110 -4.81 -2.78 14.80
CA LYS A 110 -5.14 -3.31 13.46
C LYS A 110 -4.12 -4.35 12.98
N ALA A 111 -2.83 -4.11 13.19
CA ALA A 111 -1.76 -5.07 12.86
C ALA A 111 -2.01 -6.42 13.56
N LYS A 112 -2.38 -6.38 14.85
CA LYS A 112 -2.69 -7.58 15.63
C LYS A 112 -4.00 -8.25 15.18
N LYS A 113 -5.06 -7.46 14.92
CA LYS A 113 -6.38 -7.99 14.48
C LYS A 113 -6.26 -8.79 13.18
N TYR A 114 -5.46 -8.29 12.23
CA TYR A 114 -5.35 -8.85 10.87
C TYR A 114 -4.06 -9.65 10.63
N ASP A 115 -3.25 -9.88 11.65
CA ASP A 115 -1.93 -10.54 11.53
C ASP A 115 -1.10 -9.93 10.38
N THR A 116 -0.98 -8.61 10.40
CA THR A 116 -0.41 -7.84 9.31
C THR A 116 0.67 -6.86 9.77
N THR A 117 1.28 -6.16 8.81
CA THR A 117 2.23 -5.07 9.05
C THR A 117 1.52 -3.75 8.84
N VAL A 118 1.68 -2.81 9.76
CA VAL A 118 1.22 -1.42 9.60
C VAL A 118 2.42 -0.50 9.58
N LEU A 119 2.51 0.30 8.53
CA LEU A 119 3.55 1.29 8.27
C LEU A 119 2.99 2.70 8.43
N PHE A 120 3.86 3.70 8.53
CA PHE A 120 3.45 5.08 8.78
C PHE A 120 4.06 6.02 7.75
N ASP A 121 3.21 6.75 7.02
CA ASP A 121 3.56 7.83 6.11
C ASP A 121 3.27 9.17 6.82
N TYR A 122 4.30 9.72 7.50
CA TYR A 122 4.13 10.90 8.33
C TYR A 122 3.94 12.19 7.53
N ASP A 123 4.51 12.25 6.33
CA ASP A 123 4.52 13.44 5.48
C ASP A 123 3.48 13.37 4.34
N GLY A 124 2.79 12.22 4.19
CA GLY A 124 1.84 11.97 3.11
C GLY A 124 2.52 11.91 1.73
N ASP A 125 3.80 11.56 1.70
CA ASP A 125 4.57 11.59 0.45
C ASP A 125 4.15 10.48 -0.50
N LEU A 126 3.80 9.29 0.02
CA LEU A 126 3.27 8.21 -0.80
C LEU A 126 1.90 8.57 -1.37
N ARG A 127 1.03 9.21 -0.56
CA ARG A 127 -0.27 9.70 -1.02
C ARG A 127 -0.11 10.62 -2.22
N LYS A 128 0.78 11.62 -2.10
CA LYS A 128 1.06 12.61 -3.15
C LYS A 128 1.63 11.92 -4.40
N ALA A 129 2.62 11.02 -4.21
CA ALA A 129 3.28 10.33 -5.31
C ALA A 129 2.34 9.42 -6.11
N TRP A 130 1.35 8.81 -5.46
CA TRP A 130 0.41 7.88 -6.08
C TRP A 130 -0.95 8.52 -6.43
N GLY A 131 -1.17 9.80 -6.11
CA GLY A 131 -2.44 10.50 -6.32
C GLY A 131 -3.59 9.80 -5.58
N LEU A 132 -3.35 9.37 -4.33
CA LEU A 132 -4.37 8.75 -3.49
C LEU A 132 -5.31 9.80 -2.91
N LYS A 133 -6.54 9.38 -2.61
CA LYS A 133 -7.53 10.26 -2.01
C LYS A 133 -7.18 10.55 -0.55
N GLU A 134 -7.15 11.83 -0.21
CA GLU A 134 -6.99 12.35 1.14
C GLU A 134 -8.25 12.14 1.96
N ASP A 135 -8.14 12.16 3.30
CA ASP A 135 -9.25 11.96 4.24
C ASP A 135 -10.10 10.73 3.86
N SER A 136 -9.43 9.61 3.59
CA SER A 136 -10.10 8.45 3.00
C SER A 136 -9.37 7.14 3.27
N TYR A 137 -9.95 6.08 2.78
CA TYR A 137 -9.38 4.74 2.71
C TYR A 137 -9.11 4.39 1.24
N ASN A 138 -7.86 4.07 0.91
CA ASN A 138 -7.51 3.65 -0.43
C ASN A 138 -7.04 2.19 -0.41
N VAL A 139 -7.60 1.35 -1.27
CA VAL A 139 -7.18 -0.05 -1.41
C VAL A 139 -6.50 -0.25 -2.74
N ILE A 140 -5.28 -0.76 -2.73
CA ILE A 140 -4.49 -1.04 -3.91
C ILE A 140 -4.11 -2.53 -3.92
N ILE A 141 -4.39 -3.24 -5.01
CA ILE A 141 -3.96 -4.63 -5.21
C ILE A 141 -2.89 -4.63 -6.31
N LEU A 142 -1.70 -5.11 -5.94
CA LEU A 142 -0.56 -5.27 -6.84
C LEU A 142 -0.28 -6.74 -7.03
N ASP A 143 0.08 -7.14 -8.25
CA ASP A 143 0.61 -8.46 -8.49
C ASP A 143 2.08 -8.61 -8.03
N GLU A 144 2.69 -9.76 -8.27
CA GLU A 144 4.07 -10.06 -7.89
C GLU A 144 5.10 -9.15 -8.57
N ASP A 145 4.81 -8.64 -9.77
CA ASP A 145 5.61 -7.68 -10.54
C ASP A 145 5.36 -6.22 -10.15
N ARG A 146 4.46 -5.99 -9.18
CA ARG A 146 4.03 -4.66 -8.72
C ARG A 146 3.23 -3.88 -9.77
N ILE A 147 2.56 -4.58 -10.66
CA ILE A 147 1.57 -3.96 -11.55
C ILE A 147 0.25 -3.80 -10.80
N VAL A 148 -0.34 -2.63 -10.86
CA VAL A 148 -1.65 -2.32 -10.26
C VAL A 148 -2.73 -3.14 -10.95
N ARG A 149 -3.43 -3.97 -10.18
CA ARG A 149 -4.54 -4.80 -10.66
C ARG A 149 -5.91 -4.28 -10.23
N ALA A 150 -5.95 -3.60 -9.09
CA ALA A 150 -7.10 -2.81 -8.67
C ALA A 150 -6.66 -1.61 -7.85
N ILE A 151 -7.44 -0.54 -7.90
CA ILE A 151 -7.31 0.61 -7.02
C ILE A 151 -8.69 1.18 -6.74
N ILE A 152 -9.05 1.28 -5.46
CA ILE A 152 -10.31 1.83 -4.98
C ILE A 152 -9.99 3.01 -4.05
N ARG A 153 -10.56 4.16 -4.32
CA ARG A 153 -10.39 5.38 -3.54
C ARG A 153 -11.67 5.70 -2.79
N GLY A 154 -11.77 5.24 -1.55
CA GLY A 154 -12.95 5.36 -0.70
C GLY A 154 -13.52 4.03 -0.29
N GLN A 155 -14.81 4.02 0.03
CA GLN A 155 -15.53 2.82 0.45
C GLN A 155 -15.71 1.84 -0.72
N ILE A 156 -15.42 0.57 -0.46
CA ILE A 156 -15.73 -0.53 -1.36
C ILE A 156 -17.22 -0.85 -1.22
N PRO A 157 -18.01 -0.81 -2.29
CA PRO A 157 -19.39 -1.30 -2.26
C PRO A 157 -19.43 -2.79 -1.89
N GLU A 158 -20.43 -3.20 -1.11
CA GLU A 158 -20.56 -4.60 -0.65
C GLU A 158 -20.60 -5.59 -1.81
N GLU A 159 -21.26 -5.23 -2.91
CA GLU A 159 -21.37 -6.04 -4.13
C GLU A 159 -20.03 -6.24 -4.87
N GLN A 160 -19.01 -5.41 -4.60
CA GLN A 160 -17.68 -5.54 -5.23
C GLN A 160 -16.70 -6.37 -4.41
N VAL A 161 -17.03 -6.67 -3.15
CA VAL A 161 -16.13 -7.40 -2.24
C VAL A 161 -15.76 -8.77 -2.80
N ALA A 162 -16.76 -9.54 -3.26
CA ALA A 162 -16.54 -10.87 -3.81
C ALA A 162 -15.63 -10.85 -5.06
N ASP A 163 -15.81 -9.85 -5.94
CA ASP A 163 -15.02 -9.70 -7.16
C ASP A 163 -13.55 -9.37 -6.85
N LEU A 164 -13.31 -8.54 -5.84
CA LEU A 164 -11.95 -8.18 -5.41
C LEU A 164 -11.24 -9.36 -4.73
N VAL A 165 -11.94 -10.15 -3.91
CA VAL A 165 -11.40 -11.40 -3.34
C VAL A 165 -11.09 -12.39 -4.46
N GLN A 166 -11.99 -12.55 -5.44
CA GLN A 166 -11.76 -13.42 -6.59
C GLN A 166 -10.58 -12.96 -7.46
N LEU A 167 -10.38 -11.63 -7.60
CA LEU A 167 -9.20 -11.09 -8.28
C LEU A 167 -7.91 -11.55 -7.60
N ILE A 168 -7.82 -11.48 -6.27
CA ILE A 168 -6.64 -11.94 -5.51
C ILE A 168 -6.41 -13.43 -5.74
N ILE A 169 -7.48 -14.26 -5.67
CA ILE A 169 -7.42 -15.69 -5.92
C ILE A 169 -6.89 -15.98 -7.34
N ASN A 170 -7.35 -15.24 -8.34
CA ASN A 170 -6.94 -15.45 -9.72
C ASN A 170 -5.48 -15.03 -9.97
N LEU A 171 -4.98 -14.03 -9.25
CA LEU A 171 -3.60 -13.58 -9.39
C LEU A 171 -2.58 -14.59 -8.87
N GLN A 172 -2.90 -15.36 -7.84
CA GLN A 172 -1.99 -16.36 -7.29
C GLN A 172 -1.88 -17.64 -8.13
N ASN A 173 -2.81 -17.85 -9.11
CA ASN A 173 -2.86 -19.02 -9.97
C ASN A 173 -2.24 -18.78 -11.36
N LYS A 174 -1.52 -17.69 -11.55
CA LYS A 174 -0.81 -17.35 -12.78
C LYS A 174 0.62 -17.80 -12.75
#